data_744a8715475650632fdeb444756d374f
#
_entry.id   744a8715475650632fdeb444756d374f
#
_cell.length_a   1.000
_cell.length_b   1.000
_cell.length_c   1.000
_cell.angle_alpha   90.00
_cell.angle_beta   90.00
_cell.angle_gamma   90.00
#
_symmetry.space_group_name_H-M   'P 1'
#
loop_
_entity.id
_entity.type
_entity.pdbx_description
1 polymer ?
#
loop_
_entity_poly.entity_id
_entity_poly.type
_entity_poly.pdbx_seq_one_letter_code
_entity_poly.pdbx_strand_id
1 'polypeptide(L)'
;MKKVLYSTLAVLTLSFSVPQLTLANDVYVPFGEKNFSEAESGEKINFEDLNLKEALLEYYKFHIDKKYKGKDITVGMMKQFTSLSLPWMNIFSLQGLEHATNLKSLNLSNNFIEDLKPLEKLTELEDLNLTNNKIKKPESLGKLTKLRQLVLRKNLMNNLDFMNNLNVESLDISMNGVLKDYIPNNLKLDNIRSLNISGIGFDNISFLKNAAKLESLIAEKNSIKDLSPLAELKTLRTLYLDRNDIRDISPLKNLDSLEELLLYKNNIEDISVLAGKKYLYRLMLNENLGLKDISALKTVDHLASLDISDTGVKDITPLNNHKYLYYVAVKNTKISNSDLDKFEAINMAVKKDNDIKKNLEIVKTEAAKYFSIKNYIFMLLIVLITFSGIRSYWRRNK
;
A
#
# COMPACT_ATOMS: atom_id res chain seq x y z
N MET A 1 -0.87 -30.01 18.78
CA MET A 1 0.07 -29.48 17.78
C MET A 1 -0.57 -28.64 16.66
N LYS A 2 -1.81 -28.18 16.78
CA LYS A 2 -2.52 -27.35 15.76
C LYS A 2 -2.65 -25.86 16.13
N LYS A 3 -2.11 -25.41 17.27
CA LYS A 3 -2.18 -24.00 17.73
C LYS A 3 -0.92 -23.15 17.47
N VAL A 4 0.14 -23.74 16.93
CA VAL A 4 1.44 -23.05 16.77
C VAL A 4 1.66 -22.47 15.36
N LEU A 5 0.84 -22.80 14.36
CA LEU A 5 1.06 -22.36 12.98
C LEU A 5 0.48 -20.96 12.65
N TYR A 6 -0.36 -20.39 13.50
CA TYR A 6 -0.97 -19.06 13.24
C TYR A 6 -0.25 -17.89 13.91
N SER A 7 0.65 -18.15 14.86
CA SER A 7 1.41 -17.10 15.57
C SER A 7 2.74 -16.72 14.91
N THR A 8 3.22 -17.49 13.94
CA THR A 8 4.51 -17.25 13.26
C THR A 8 4.39 -16.45 11.96
N LEU A 9 3.18 -16.23 11.41
CA LEU A 9 3.00 -15.41 10.20
C LEU A 9 2.91 -13.89 10.49
N ALA A 10 2.76 -13.50 11.76
CA ALA A 10 2.61 -12.09 12.14
C ALA A 10 3.94 -11.35 12.38
N VAL A 11 5.10 -12.02 12.33
CA VAL A 11 6.39 -11.44 12.76
C VAL A 11 7.35 -11.13 11.60
N LEU A 12 7.03 -11.48 10.35
CA LEU A 12 7.96 -11.35 9.21
C LEU A 12 7.58 -10.30 8.15
N THR A 13 6.64 -9.39 8.45
CA THR A 13 6.27 -8.29 7.53
C THR A 13 6.87 -6.93 7.89
N LEU A 14 7.90 -6.90 8.71
CA LEU A 14 8.60 -5.67 9.11
C LEU A 14 9.85 -5.45 8.27
N SER A 15 9.72 -5.00 7.02
CA SER A 15 10.82 -4.26 6.34
C SER A 15 10.51 -3.67 4.97
N PHE A 16 9.28 -3.45 4.59
CA PHE A 16 8.97 -2.48 3.54
C PHE A 16 7.71 -1.74 3.97
N SER A 17 7.89 -0.55 4.52
CA SER A 17 6.80 0.35 4.86
C SER A 17 6.25 1.05 3.60
N VAL A 18 5.63 0.28 2.71
CA VAL A 18 4.40 0.79 2.14
C VAL A 18 3.47 0.87 3.35
N PRO A 19 2.80 2.00 3.65
CA PRO A 19 1.71 1.95 4.61
C PRO A 19 0.79 0.84 4.08
N GLN A 20 0.93 -0.35 4.65
CA GLN A 20 -0.05 -1.38 4.41
C GLN A 20 -1.32 -0.79 4.98
N LEU A 21 -2.27 -0.54 4.08
CA LEU A 21 -3.66 -0.50 4.47
C LEU A 21 -3.86 -1.75 5.32
N THR A 22 -3.67 -1.58 6.62
CA THR A 22 -3.96 -2.63 7.59
C THR A 22 -5.47 -2.73 7.61
N LEU A 23 -5.99 -3.55 6.69
CA LEU A 23 -7.33 -4.09 6.90
C LEU A 23 -7.29 -4.68 8.30
N ALA A 24 -8.20 -4.22 9.14
CA ALA A 24 -8.31 -4.64 10.52
C ALA A 24 -8.04 -6.14 10.61
N ASN A 25 -7.05 -6.51 11.41
CA ASN A 25 -6.86 -7.90 11.80
C ASN A 25 -8.22 -8.38 12.28
N ASP A 26 -8.64 -9.58 11.85
CA ASP A 26 -9.87 -10.22 12.30
C ASP A 26 -9.99 -10.08 13.82
N VAL A 27 -10.61 -8.98 14.26
CA VAL A 27 -10.91 -8.79 15.68
C VAL A 27 -12.09 -9.69 15.95
N TYR A 28 -11.79 -10.87 16.49
CA TYR A 28 -12.81 -11.74 17.04
C TYR A 28 -13.52 -10.97 18.19
N VAL A 29 -14.67 -10.40 17.88
CA VAL A 29 -15.60 -9.90 18.90
C VAL A 29 -16.44 -11.09 19.31
N PRO A 30 -16.33 -11.57 20.57
CA PRO A 30 -17.17 -12.67 21.02
C PRO A 30 -18.62 -12.20 21.01
N PHE A 31 -19.42 -12.81 20.16
CA PHE A 31 -20.86 -12.59 20.11
C PHE A 31 -21.49 -13.19 21.39
N GLY A 32 -22.32 -12.40 22.08
CA GLY A 32 -23.23 -12.93 23.08
C GLY A 32 -24.15 -14.02 22.47
N GLU A 33 -24.67 -14.93 23.27
CA GLU A 33 -25.53 -16.02 22.85
C GLU A 33 -26.67 -15.49 21.95
N LYS A 34 -26.55 -15.70 20.64
CA LYS A 34 -27.57 -15.36 19.65
C LYS A 34 -28.40 -16.59 19.33
N ASN A 35 -29.69 -16.38 19.09
CA ASN A 35 -30.65 -17.43 18.66
C ASN A 35 -30.33 -17.82 17.20
N PHE A 36 -29.29 -18.65 16.99
CA PHE A 36 -28.87 -19.12 15.66
C PHE A 36 -29.97 -19.83 14.90
N SER A 37 -30.85 -20.56 15.59
CA SER A 37 -31.94 -21.31 14.98
C SER A 37 -32.95 -20.44 14.21
N GLU A 38 -33.23 -19.22 14.68
CA GLU A 38 -34.15 -18.29 14.03
C GLU A 38 -33.51 -17.66 12.76
N ALA A 39 -32.24 -17.36 12.80
CA ALA A 39 -31.51 -16.86 11.63
C ALA A 39 -31.39 -17.92 10.53
N GLU A 40 -31.19 -19.17 10.88
CA GLU A 40 -31.04 -20.31 9.95
C GLU A 40 -32.34 -20.75 9.31
N SER A 41 -33.49 -20.57 9.98
CA SER A 41 -34.85 -20.94 9.47
C SER A 41 -35.44 -19.90 8.52
N GLY A 42 -34.78 -18.78 8.26
CA GLY A 42 -35.30 -17.66 7.46
C GLY A 42 -35.35 -17.92 5.95
N GLU A 43 -35.71 -16.86 5.22
CA GLU A 43 -35.77 -16.86 3.74
C GLU A 43 -34.40 -17.22 3.14
N LYS A 44 -34.42 -18.26 2.25
CA LYS A 44 -33.20 -18.71 1.55
C LYS A 44 -32.87 -17.78 0.40
N ILE A 45 -31.56 -17.50 0.25
CA ILE A 45 -31.04 -16.67 -0.83
C ILE A 45 -30.70 -17.56 -2.02
N ASN A 46 -31.15 -17.16 -3.21
CA ASN A 46 -30.71 -17.76 -4.46
C ASN A 46 -29.48 -16.96 -4.97
N PHE A 47 -28.33 -17.61 -5.06
CA PHE A 47 -27.10 -17.03 -5.56
C PHE A 47 -26.89 -17.36 -7.03
N GLU A 48 -26.58 -16.37 -7.84
CA GLU A 48 -26.13 -16.57 -9.22
C GLU A 48 -24.74 -17.21 -9.26
N ASP A 49 -23.87 -16.81 -8.33
CA ASP A 49 -22.51 -17.31 -8.21
C ASP A 49 -22.38 -18.36 -7.10
N LEU A 50 -22.15 -19.61 -7.53
CA LEU A 50 -21.99 -20.72 -6.58
C LEU A 50 -20.68 -20.62 -5.77
N ASN A 51 -19.62 -19.98 -6.32
CA ASN A 51 -18.40 -19.78 -5.56
C ASN A 51 -18.63 -18.79 -4.40
N LEU A 52 -19.43 -17.74 -4.64
CA LEU A 52 -19.84 -16.83 -3.57
C LEU A 52 -20.67 -17.57 -2.51
N LYS A 53 -21.67 -18.36 -2.93
CA LYS A 53 -22.49 -19.14 -2.00
C LYS A 53 -21.64 -20.07 -1.13
N GLU A 54 -20.75 -20.85 -1.75
CA GLU A 54 -19.89 -21.80 -1.04
C GLU A 54 -18.94 -21.07 -0.09
N ALA A 55 -18.32 -19.98 -0.53
CA ALA A 55 -17.41 -19.19 0.29
C ALA A 55 -18.10 -18.60 1.53
N LEU A 56 -19.31 -18.06 1.36
CA LEU A 56 -20.14 -17.54 2.46
C LEU A 56 -20.54 -18.65 3.44
N LEU A 57 -20.93 -19.79 2.91
CA LEU A 57 -21.33 -20.94 3.72
C LEU A 57 -20.18 -21.48 4.57
N GLU A 58 -19.00 -21.62 3.97
CA GLU A 58 -17.80 -22.06 4.69
C GLU A 58 -17.34 -21.00 5.71
N TYR A 59 -17.40 -19.71 5.36
CA TYR A 59 -17.10 -18.64 6.30
C TYR A 59 -18.06 -18.66 7.49
N TYR A 60 -19.38 -18.83 7.26
CA TYR A 60 -20.39 -18.94 8.30
C TYR A 60 -20.09 -20.11 9.25
N LYS A 61 -19.88 -21.32 8.71
CA LYS A 61 -19.55 -22.51 9.48
C LYS A 61 -18.26 -22.38 10.28
N PHE A 62 -17.27 -21.67 9.76
CA PHE A 62 -16.00 -21.58 10.44
C PHE A 62 -15.97 -20.49 11.51
N HIS A 63 -16.59 -19.34 11.24
CA HIS A 63 -16.45 -18.15 12.09
C HIS A 63 -17.68 -17.85 12.96
N ILE A 64 -18.88 -18.27 12.52
CA ILE A 64 -20.13 -17.88 13.20
C ILE A 64 -20.76 -19.09 13.89
N ASP A 65 -21.16 -20.13 13.15
CA ASP A 65 -21.71 -21.35 13.74
C ASP A 65 -21.06 -22.63 13.20
N LYS A 66 -20.15 -23.18 14.00
CA LYS A 66 -19.43 -24.44 13.69
C LYS A 66 -20.33 -25.68 13.69
N LYS A 67 -21.52 -25.60 14.22
CA LYS A 67 -22.50 -26.72 14.29
C LYS A 67 -23.42 -26.75 13.08
N TYR A 68 -23.47 -25.65 12.31
CA TYR A 68 -24.34 -25.59 11.13
C TYR A 68 -23.95 -26.63 10.10
N LYS A 69 -24.97 -27.48 9.71
CA LYS A 69 -24.80 -28.58 8.74
C LYS A 69 -25.57 -28.35 7.44
N GLY A 70 -26.32 -27.25 7.36
CA GLY A 70 -27.08 -26.89 6.18
C GLY A 70 -26.23 -26.57 4.96
N LYS A 71 -26.89 -26.48 3.81
CA LYS A 71 -26.28 -26.15 2.51
C LYS A 71 -26.81 -24.84 1.93
N ASP A 72 -27.68 -24.16 2.64
CA ASP A 72 -28.30 -22.92 2.20
C ASP A 72 -27.86 -21.77 3.09
N ILE A 73 -27.85 -20.58 2.53
CA ILE A 73 -27.65 -19.31 3.24
C ILE A 73 -29.00 -18.60 3.29
N THR A 74 -29.36 -18.08 4.44
CA THR A 74 -30.58 -17.30 4.65
C THR A 74 -30.29 -15.82 4.83
N VAL A 75 -31.32 -14.98 4.64
CA VAL A 75 -31.22 -13.53 4.90
C VAL A 75 -30.82 -13.25 6.35
N GLY A 76 -31.30 -14.04 7.31
CA GLY A 76 -30.95 -13.92 8.72
C GLY A 76 -29.48 -14.23 8.99
N MET A 77 -28.92 -15.24 8.32
CA MET A 77 -27.49 -15.57 8.40
C MET A 77 -26.62 -14.44 7.84
N MET A 78 -27.00 -13.85 6.71
CA MET A 78 -26.25 -12.75 6.09
C MET A 78 -26.13 -11.53 7.01
N LYS A 79 -27.15 -11.21 7.79
CA LYS A 79 -27.13 -10.11 8.76
C LYS A 79 -26.18 -10.33 9.94
N GLN A 80 -25.65 -11.54 10.11
CA GLN A 80 -24.68 -11.83 11.16
C GLN A 80 -23.23 -11.51 10.75
N PHE A 81 -22.96 -11.34 9.46
CA PHE A 81 -21.65 -10.93 9.00
C PHE A 81 -21.40 -9.45 9.35
N THR A 82 -20.32 -9.19 10.07
CA THR A 82 -19.80 -7.83 10.33
C THR A 82 -18.46 -7.58 9.65
N SER A 83 -17.71 -8.65 9.41
CA SER A 83 -16.49 -8.64 8.62
C SER A 83 -16.49 -9.89 7.72
N LEU A 84 -16.01 -9.76 6.49
CA LEU A 84 -15.97 -10.85 5.53
C LEU A 84 -14.74 -10.72 4.63
N SER A 85 -13.94 -11.79 4.56
CA SER A 85 -12.76 -11.83 3.71
C SER A 85 -12.81 -13.06 2.79
N LEU A 86 -13.00 -12.80 1.48
CA LEU A 86 -13.17 -13.80 0.43
C LEU A 86 -12.21 -13.54 -0.76
N PRO A 87 -10.89 -13.42 -0.54
CA PRO A 87 -9.94 -13.23 -1.64
C PRO A 87 -9.74 -14.54 -2.41
N TRP A 88 -9.51 -14.43 -3.75
CA TRP A 88 -9.15 -15.58 -4.60
C TRP A 88 -10.23 -16.68 -4.69
N MET A 89 -11.52 -16.34 -4.52
CA MET A 89 -12.63 -17.29 -4.56
C MET A 89 -13.23 -17.48 -5.95
N ASN A 90 -12.66 -16.86 -7.00
CA ASN A 90 -13.18 -16.87 -8.38
C ASN A 90 -14.61 -16.32 -8.48
N ILE A 91 -15.00 -15.38 -7.63
CA ILE A 91 -16.32 -14.76 -7.61
C ILE A 91 -16.46 -13.82 -8.80
N PHE A 92 -17.57 -13.92 -9.55
CA PHE A 92 -17.92 -13.05 -10.68
C PHE A 92 -19.21 -12.24 -10.44
N SER A 93 -20.13 -12.72 -9.60
CA SER A 93 -21.37 -12.02 -9.23
C SER A 93 -21.48 -11.87 -7.72
N LEU A 94 -21.93 -10.69 -7.29
CA LEU A 94 -22.18 -10.37 -5.88
C LEU A 94 -23.66 -10.50 -5.49
N GLN A 95 -24.53 -10.98 -6.38
CA GLN A 95 -25.96 -11.17 -6.10
C GLN A 95 -26.13 -12.06 -4.86
N GLY A 96 -26.95 -11.60 -3.91
CA GLY A 96 -27.17 -12.22 -2.61
C GLY A 96 -26.36 -11.58 -1.49
N LEU A 97 -25.22 -10.91 -1.79
CA LEU A 97 -24.41 -10.23 -0.78
C LEU A 97 -25.11 -8.97 -0.23
N GLU A 98 -26.05 -8.38 -0.97
CA GLU A 98 -26.85 -7.22 -0.56
C GLU A 98 -27.65 -7.41 0.74
N HIS A 99 -27.80 -8.66 1.19
CA HIS A 99 -28.46 -9.00 2.46
C HIS A 99 -27.54 -8.89 3.68
N ALA A 100 -26.22 -8.77 3.48
CA ALA A 100 -25.24 -8.65 4.56
C ALA A 100 -25.12 -7.20 5.07
N THR A 101 -26.25 -6.59 5.42
CA THR A 101 -26.37 -5.14 5.70
C THR A 101 -25.61 -4.65 6.93
N ASN A 102 -25.10 -5.55 7.79
CA ASN A 102 -24.31 -5.21 8.96
C ASN A 102 -22.79 -5.26 8.71
N LEU A 103 -22.36 -5.53 7.47
CA LEU A 103 -20.94 -5.55 7.11
C LEU A 103 -20.31 -4.18 7.29
N LYS A 104 -19.20 -4.17 8.03
CA LYS A 104 -18.31 -3.00 8.21
C LYS A 104 -17.01 -3.17 7.44
N SER A 105 -16.50 -4.38 7.30
CA SER A 105 -15.27 -4.67 6.56
C SER A 105 -15.51 -5.78 5.56
N LEU A 106 -15.10 -5.56 4.30
CA LEU A 106 -15.28 -6.49 3.20
C LEU A 106 -14.04 -6.55 2.31
N ASN A 107 -13.42 -7.74 2.23
CA ASN A 107 -12.34 -8.01 1.31
C ASN A 107 -12.79 -9.01 0.23
N LEU A 108 -12.84 -8.55 -1.01
CA LEU A 108 -13.17 -9.32 -2.21
C LEU A 108 -12.01 -9.28 -3.22
N SER A 109 -10.78 -9.07 -2.77
CA SER A 109 -9.63 -8.95 -3.65
C SER A 109 -9.36 -10.21 -4.48
N ASN A 110 -8.82 -10.03 -5.69
CA ASN A 110 -8.41 -11.12 -6.58
C ASN A 110 -9.57 -12.05 -6.98
N ASN A 111 -10.67 -11.45 -7.43
CA ASN A 111 -11.83 -12.12 -7.99
C ASN A 111 -12.08 -11.63 -9.45
N PHE A 112 -13.25 -11.85 -9.99
CA PHE A 112 -13.63 -11.47 -11.36
C PHE A 112 -14.84 -10.54 -11.39
N ILE A 113 -15.04 -9.74 -10.33
CA ILE A 113 -16.21 -8.90 -10.11
C ILE A 113 -16.20 -7.72 -11.08
N GLU A 114 -17.34 -7.50 -11.75
CA GLU A 114 -17.57 -6.35 -12.64
C GLU A 114 -18.67 -5.43 -12.09
N ASP A 115 -19.79 -6.00 -11.62
CA ASP A 115 -20.96 -5.27 -11.10
C ASP A 115 -20.89 -5.11 -9.58
N LEU A 116 -20.99 -3.86 -9.12
CA LEU A 116 -20.99 -3.48 -7.71
C LEU A 116 -22.38 -3.13 -7.16
N LYS A 117 -23.44 -3.25 -7.97
CA LYS A 117 -24.79 -2.88 -7.56
C LYS A 117 -25.28 -3.55 -6.28
N PRO A 118 -24.97 -4.84 -6.01
CA PRO A 118 -25.35 -5.47 -4.74
C PRO A 118 -24.70 -4.79 -3.51
N LEU A 119 -23.56 -4.11 -3.66
CA LEU A 119 -22.92 -3.40 -2.54
C LEU A 119 -23.67 -2.13 -2.12
N GLU A 120 -24.54 -1.55 -2.96
CA GLU A 120 -25.26 -0.29 -2.64
C GLU A 120 -26.05 -0.35 -1.33
N LYS A 121 -26.49 -1.55 -0.91
CA LYS A 121 -27.23 -1.74 0.34
C LYS A 121 -26.35 -1.91 1.58
N LEU A 122 -25.03 -2.06 1.40
CA LEU A 122 -24.10 -2.30 2.49
C LEU A 122 -23.58 -0.95 3.08
N THR A 123 -24.51 -0.10 3.49
CA THR A 123 -24.23 1.28 3.89
C THR A 123 -23.44 1.42 5.20
N GLU A 124 -23.26 0.31 5.95
CA GLU A 124 -22.44 0.25 7.15
C GLU A 124 -20.95 0.00 6.85
N LEU A 125 -20.57 -0.23 5.58
CA LEU A 125 -19.18 -0.48 5.22
C LEU A 125 -18.28 0.72 5.53
N GLU A 126 -17.22 0.42 6.29
CA GLU A 126 -16.12 1.33 6.65
C GLU A 126 -14.85 0.99 5.86
N ASP A 127 -14.59 -0.30 5.61
CA ASP A 127 -13.41 -0.79 4.90
C ASP A 127 -13.81 -1.70 3.73
N LEU A 128 -13.33 -1.39 2.53
CA LEU A 128 -13.63 -2.16 1.32
C LEU A 128 -12.37 -2.36 0.46
N ASN A 129 -12.02 -3.64 0.24
CA ASN A 129 -10.95 -4.02 -0.67
C ASN A 129 -11.49 -4.81 -1.88
N LEU A 130 -11.36 -4.19 -3.04
CA LEU A 130 -11.73 -4.73 -4.35
C LEU A 130 -10.52 -4.88 -5.29
N THR A 131 -9.31 -4.99 -4.73
CA THR A 131 -8.06 -5.15 -5.52
C THR A 131 -8.16 -6.26 -6.54
N ASN A 132 -7.67 -6.00 -7.76
CA ASN A 132 -7.53 -7.00 -8.82
C ASN A 132 -8.85 -7.71 -9.14
N ASN A 133 -9.80 -6.93 -9.60
CA ASN A 133 -11.08 -7.34 -10.15
C ASN A 133 -11.25 -6.78 -11.59
N LYS A 134 -12.45 -6.74 -12.12
CA LYS A 134 -12.75 -6.27 -13.48
C LYS A 134 -13.69 -5.05 -13.50
N ILE A 135 -13.65 -4.24 -12.43
CA ILE A 135 -14.55 -3.11 -12.23
C ILE A 135 -14.23 -2.01 -13.23
N LYS A 136 -15.23 -1.65 -14.04
CA LYS A 136 -15.17 -0.51 -14.98
C LYS A 136 -15.96 0.68 -14.48
N LYS A 137 -17.10 0.44 -13.84
CA LYS A 137 -18.10 1.43 -13.42
C LYS A 137 -18.28 1.38 -11.90
N PRO A 138 -17.56 2.21 -11.15
CA PRO A 138 -17.57 2.20 -9.69
C PRO A 138 -18.69 3.05 -9.05
N GLU A 139 -19.67 3.54 -9.80
CA GLU A 139 -20.69 4.52 -9.37
C GLU A 139 -21.48 4.05 -8.14
N SER A 140 -21.76 2.75 -8.05
CA SER A 140 -22.46 2.14 -6.90
C SER A 140 -21.77 2.40 -5.58
N LEU A 141 -20.43 2.57 -5.58
CA LEU A 141 -19.67 2.89 -4.37
C LEU A 141 -20.04 4.23 -3.76
N GLY A 142 -20.55 5.18 -4.55
CA GLY A 142 -20.98 6.48 -4.06
C GLY A 142 -22.15 6.44 -3.04
N LYS A 143 -22.79 5.27 -2.84
CA LYS A 143 -23.80 5.04 -1.79
C LYS A 143 -23.18 4.70 -0.42
N LEU A 144 -21.92 4.31 -0.39
CA LEU A 144 -21.23 3.81 0.80
C LEU A 144 -20.57 4.95 1.58
N THR A 145 -21.38 5.87 2.09
CA THR A 145 -20.93 7.14 2.68
C THR A 145 -20.14 6.99 3.99
N LYS A 146 -20.14 5.81 4.61
CA LYS A 146 -19.36 5.50 5.82
C LYS A 146 -17.95 4.97 5.51
N LEU A 147 -17.62 4.76 4.22
CA LEU A 147 -16.29 4.27 3.85
C LEU A 147 -15.20 5.23 4.32
N ARG A 148 -14.22 4.64 5.00
CA ARG A 148 -12.98 5.28 5.44
C ARG A 148 -11.77 4.77 4.67
N GLN A 149 -11.76 3.48 4.34
CA GLN A 149 -10.70 2.85 3.55
C GLN A 149 -11.27 2.19 2.30
N LEU A 150 -10.74 2.55 1.14
CA LEU A 150 -11.17 2.02 -0.14
C LEU A 150 -9.97 1.64 -1.01
N VAL A 151 -9.88 0.35 -1.36
CA VAL A 151 -8.84 -0.17 -2.24
C VAL A 151 -9.46 -0.71 -3.52
N LEU A 152 -9.15 -0.04 -4.64
CA LEU A 152 -9.61 -0.36 -5.99
C LEU A 152 -8.44 -0.68 -6.94
N ARG A 153 -7.26 -0.94 -6.40
CA ARG A 153 -6.05 -1.23 -7.16
C ARG A 153 -6.26 -2.33 -8.19
N LYS A 154 -5.65 -2.19 -9.40
CA LYS A 154 -5.73 -3.18 -10.48
C LYS A 154 -7.16 -3.51 -10.89
N ASN A 155 -7.92 -2.52 -11.26
CA ASN A 155 -9.22 -2.64 -11.90
C ASN A 155 -9.18 -2.00 -13.30
N LEU A 156 -10.32 -1.76 -13.89
CA LEU A 156 -10.48 -1.23 -15.24
C LEU A 156 -11.29 0.06 -15.24
N MET A 157 -11.22 0.82 -14.15
CA MET A 157 -12.02 2.03 -13.96
C MET A 157 -11.76 3.07 -15.05
N ASN A 158 -12.80 3.81 -15.38
CA ASN A 158 -12.78 4.86 -16.40
C ASN A 158 -13.20 6.24 -15.89
N ASN A 159 -13.57 6.36 -14.60
CA ASN A 159 -13.88 7.63 -13.95
C ASN A 159 -13.70 7.56 -12.42
N LEU A 160 -13.76 8.72 -11.77
CA LEU A 160 -13.68 8.90 -10.32
C LEU A 160 -14.86 9.69 -9.74
N ASP A 161 -15.98 9.84 -10.48
CA ASP A 161 -17.11 10.67 -10.07
C ASP A 161 -17.77 10.22 -8.78
N PHE A 162 -17.74 8.91 -8.50
CA PHE A 162 -18.27 8.32 -7.27
C PHE A 162 -17.60 8.88 -6.01
N MET A 163 -16.35 9.36 -6.11
CA MET A 163 -15.60 9.94 -5.00
C MET A 163 -16.24 11.20 -4.41
N ASN A 164 -17.00 11.95 -5.21
CA ASN A 164 -17.64 13.19 -4.75
C ASN A 164 -18.65 12.98 -3.62
N ASN A 165 -19.13 11.76 -3.45
CA ASN A 165 -20.07 11.37 -2.40
C ASN A 165 -19.40 10.69 -1.20
N LEU A 166 -18.09 10.39 -1.29
CA LEU A 166 -17.36 9.68 -0.27
C LEU A 166 -16.53 10.63 0.62
N ASN A 167 -16.23 10.14 1.81
CA ASN A 167 -15.42 10.86 2.79
C ASN A 167 -14.26 9.96 3.28
N VAL A 168 -13.55 9.35 2.34
CA VAL A 168 -12.49 8.38 2.64
C VAL A 168 -11.23 9.05 3.22
N GLU A 169 -10.60 8.37 4.16
CA GLU A 169 -9.32 8.74 4.73
C GLU A 169 -8.15 8.08 3.97
N SER A 170 -8.39 6.91 3.41
CA SER A 170 -7.40 6.18 2.64
C SER A 170 -7.97 5.63 1.34
N LEU A 171 -7.27 5.90 0.23
CA LEU A 171 -7.69 5.52 -1.12
C LEU A 171 -6.51 4.95 -1.90
N ASP A 172 -6.69 3.75 -2.45
CA ASP A 172 -5.78 3.19 -3.46
C ASP A 172 -6.55 2.92 -4.77
N ILE A 173 -6.25 3.72 -5.79
CA ILE A 173 -6.77 3.56 -7.16
C ILE A 173 -5.67 3.20 -8.15
N SER A 174 -4.52 2.76 -7.67
CA SER A 174 -3.36 2.48 -8.49
C SER A 174 -3.60 1.37 -9.52
N MET A 175 -2.86 1.41 -10.64
CA MET A 175 -2.90 0.39 -11.68
C MET A 175 -4.29 0.20 -12.33
N ASN A 176 -5.04 1.27 -12.52
CA ASN A 176 -6.37 1.26 -13.15
C ASN A 176 -6.37 1.71 -14.61
N GLY A 177 -5.27 1.51 -15.32
CA GLY A 177 -5.16 2.04 -16.67
C GLY A 177 -5.02 3.56 -16.69
N VAL A 178 -5.35 4.21 -17.80
CA VAL A 178 -5.15 5.66 -17.95
C VAL A 178 -6.39 6.41 -17.49
N LEU A 179 -6.29 7.04 -16.31
CA LEU A 179 -7.36 7.88 -15.73
C LEU A 179 -7.12 9.39 -15.87
N LYS A 180 -6.02 9.80 -16.51
CA LYS A 180 -5.60 11.21 -16.57
C LYS A 180 -6.65 12.18 -17.11
N ASP A 181 -7.51 11.72 -18.02
CA ASP A 181 -8.52 12.52 -18.68
C ASP A 181 -9.87 12.56 -17.91
N TYR A 182 -9.95 11.85 -16.76
CA TYR A 182 -11.20 11.59 -16.04
C TYR A 182 -11.16 12.01 -14.57
N ILE A 183 -10.32 13.00 -14.23
CA ILE A 183 -10.31 13.55 -12.87
C ILE A 183 -11.37 14.63 -12.78
N PRO A 184 -12.35 14.50 -11.87
CA PRO A 184 -13.30 15.59 -11.61
C PRO A 184 -12.58 16.84 -11.11
N ASN A 185 -12.91 18.01 -11.65
CA ASN A 185 -12.31 19.28 -11.22
C ASN A 185 -12.58 19.63 -9.74
N ASN A 186 -13.57 18.97 -9.14
CA ASN A 186 -14.02 19.18 -7.76
C ASN A 186 -13.89 17.95 -6.88
N LEU A 187 -12.89 17.11 -7.14
CA LEU A 187 -12.63 15.91 -6.35
C LEU A 187 -12.46 16.27 -4.88
N LYS A 188 -13.31 15.70 -4.01
CA LYS A 188 -13.25 15.91 -2.56
C LYS A 188 -12.12 15.10 -1.94
N LEU A 189 -11.11 15.78 -1.43
CA LEU A 189 -9.97 15.17 -0.75
C LEU A 189 -9.76 15.75 0.66
N ASP A 190 -10.76 16.40 1.23
CA ASP A 190 -10.67 17.14 2.49
C ASP A 190 -10.25 16.27 3.68
N ASN A 191 -10.56 14.97 3.65
CA ASN A 191 -10.23 14.04 4.72
C ASN A 191 -9.19 12.98 4.33
N ILE A 192 -8.69 13.03 3.09
CA ILE A 192 -7.71 12.07 2.64
C ILE A 192 -6.38 12.23 3.41
N ARG A 193 -5.88 11.13 3.98
CA ARG A 193 -4.59 11.05 4.66
C ARG A 193 -3.60 10.19 3.88
N SER A 194 -4.09 9.16 3.21
CA SER A 194 -3.28 8.26 2.40
C SER A 194 -3.88 8.11 1.01
N LEU A 195 -3.07 8.37 -0.02
CA LEU A 195 -3.49 8.29 -1.42
C LEU A 195 -2.45 7.54 -2.24
N ASN A 196 -2.88 6.49 -2.94
CA ASN A 196 -2.07 5.80 -3.94
C ASN A 196 -2.69 5.95 -5.33
N ILE A 197 -1.98 6.65 -6.20
CA ILE A 197 -2.33 6.94 -7.60
C ILE A 197 -1.26 6.42 -8.57
N SER A 198 -0.52 5.37 -8.19
CA SER A 198 0.58 4.86 -9.00
C SER A 198 0.10 4.18 -10.29
N GLY A 199 0.82 4.41 -11.38
CA GLY A 199 0.62 3.69 -12.65
C GLY A 199 -0.74 3.91 -13.30
N ILE A 200 -1.30 5.13 -13.24
CA ILE A 200 -2.57 5.52 -13.85
C ILE A 200 -2.42 6.63 -14.90
N GLY A 201 -1.16 6.97 -15.23
CA GLY A 201 -0.83 7.87 -16.34
C GLY A 201 -0.96 9.35 -16.05
N PHE A 202 -0.98 9.78 -14.79
CA PHE A 202 -1.07 11.20 -14.44
C PHE A 202 0.19 11.97 -14.83
N ASP A 203 -0.01 13.10 -15.50
CA ASP A 203 0.99 14.14 -15.76
C ASP A 203 0.73 15.41 -14.93
N ASN A 204 -0.50 15.59 -14.45
CA ASN A 204 -0.96 16.71 -13.66
C ASN A 204 -1.61 16.23 -12.35
N ILE A 205 -1.14 16.78 -11.22
CA ILE A 205 -1.65 16.50 -9.87
C ILE A 205 -2.25 17.74 -9.18
N SER A 206 -2.71 18.73 -9.96
CA SER A 206 -3.28 19.98 -9.43
C SER A 206 -4.48 19.76 -8.51
N PHE A 207 -5.23 18.67 -8.69
CA PHE A 207 -6.34 18.28 -7.82
C PHE A 207 -5.93 18.00 -6.36
N LEU A 208 -4.63 17.75 -6.11
CA LEU A 208 -4.11 17.55 -4.75
C LEU A 208 -3.95 18.82 -3.94
N LYS A 209 -4.01 20.00 -4.57
CA LYS A 209 -3.75 21.29 -3.92
C LYS A 209 -4.53 21.51 -2.61
N ASN A 210 -5.74 20.95 -2.53
CA ASN A 210 -6.63 21.12 -1.37
C ASN A 210 -6.58 19.91 -0.39
N ALA A 211 -5.72 18.93 -0.61
CA ALA A 211 -5.60 17.73 0.24
C ALA A 211 -4.80 18.04 1.52
N ALA A 212 -5.22 19.03 2.31
CA ALA A 212 -4.45 19.58 3.43
C ALA A 212 -4.14 18.58 4.56
N LYS A 213 -4.84 17.44 4.64
CA LYS A 213 -4.60 16.38 5.62
C LYS A 213 -3.75 15.24 5.07
N LEU A 214 -3.25 15.33 3.84
CA LEU A 214 -2.49 14.26 3.21
C LEU A 214 -1.15 14.05 3.92
N GLU A 215 -0.96 12.83 4.43
CA GLU A 215 0.24 12.40 5.14
C GLU A 215 1.10 11.48 4.28
N SER A 216 0.46 10.69 3.39
CA SER A 216 1.13 9.74 2.51
C SER A 216 0.61 9.87 1.07
N LEU A 217 1.52 10.14 0.14
CA LEU A 217 1.25 10.12 -1.31
C LEU A 217 2.17 9.11 -1.99
N ILE A 218 1.58 8.15 -2.68
CA ILE A 218 2.27 7.20 -3.54
C ILE A 218 1.80 7.45 -4.97
N ALA A 219 2.67 8.00 -5.82
CA ALA A 219 2.37 8.41 -7.18
C ALA A 219 3.44 7.95 -8.19
N GLU A 220 3.96 6.74 -7.96
CA GLU A 220 4.98 6.12 -8.80
C GLU A 220 4.48 5.81 -10.20
N LYS A 221 5.41 5.71 -11.18
CA LYS A 221 5.09 5.25 -12.56
C LYS A 221 3.97 6.05 -13.21
N ASN A 222 4.10 7.36 -13.14
CA ASN A 222 3.28 8.33 -13.83
C ASN A 222 4.16 9.17 -14.77
N SER A 223 3.68 10.32 -15.23
CA SER A 223 4.43 11.28 -16.05
C SER A 223 4.49 12.67 -15.40
N ILE A 224 4.51 12.70 -14.06
CA ILE A 224 4.47 13.92 -13.25
C ILE A 224 5.77 14.71 -13.47
N LYS A 225 5.63 16.03 -13.70
CA LYS A 225 6.74 16.98 -13.85
C LYS A 225 6.67 18.10 -12.83
N ASP A 226 5.45 18.62 -12.57
CA ASP A 226 5.20 19.75 -11.69
C ASP A 226 4.75 19.29 -10.31
N LEU A 227 5.53 19.63 -9.29
CA LEU A 227 5.24 19.35 -7.88
C LEU A 227 4.64 20.56 -7.14
N SER A 228 4.40 21.70 -7.83
CA SER A 228 3.85 22.91 -7.20
C SER A 228 2.53 22.66 -6.43
N PRO A 229 1.64 21.72 -6.85
CA PRO A 229 0.45 21.39 -6.08
C PRO A 229 0.71 20.82 -4.68
N LEU A 230 1.92 20.31 -4.43
CA LEU A 230 2.29 19.74 -3.14
C LEU A 230 2.86 20.76 -2.15
N ALA A 231 3.23 21.97 -2.60
CA ALA A 231 4.03 22.93 -1.84
C ALA A 231 3.45 23.32 -0.46
N GLU A 232 2.13 23.29 -0.30
CA GLU A 232 1.45 23.64 0.94
C GLU A 232 0.95 22.44 1.75
N LEU A 233 1.23 21.20 1.30
CA LEU A 233 0.81 19.98 2.00
C LEU A 233 1.79 19.63 3.13
N LYS A 234 1.88 20.49 4.14
CA LYS A 234 2.87 20.41 5.24
C LYS A 234 2.74 19.17 6.14
N THR A 235 1.65 18.44 6.02
CA THR A 235 1.41 17.17 6.72
C THR A 235 2.07 15.97 6.07
N LEU A 236 2.60 16.10 4.83
CA LEU A 236 3.24 15.00 4.12
C LEU A 236 4.48 14.49 4.85
N ARG A 237 4.46 13.16 5.11
CA ARG A 237 5.54 12.38 5.71
C ARG A 237 6.15 11.40 4.72
N THR A 238 5.28 10.73 3.94
CA THR A 238 5.68 9.74 2.94
C THR A 238 5.35 10.26 1.55
N LEU A 239 6.38 10.36 0.69
CA LEU A 239 6.23 10.85 -0.67
C LEU A 239 7.02 9.95 -1.63
N TYR A 240 6.30 9.08 -2.37
CA TYR A 240 6.87 8.17 -3.36
C TYR A 240 6.49 8.64 -4.76
N LEU A 241 7.48 9.12 -5.49
CA LEU A 241 7.37 9.73 -6.82
C LEU A 241 8.29 9.07 -7.85
N ASP A 242 8.65 7.83 -7.61
CA ASP A 242 9.57 7.08 -8.45
C ASP A 242 9.05 6.91 -9.87
N ARG A 243 9.98 6.89 -10.86
CA ARG A 243 9.61 6.67 -12.26
C ARG A 243 8.58 7.67 -12.76
N ASN A 244 8.93 8.95 -12.64
CA ASN A 244 8.23 10.08 -13.20
C ASN A 244 9.21 10.91 -14.07
N ASP A 245 8.81 12.11 -14.49
CA ASP A 245 9.61 13.01 -15.31
C ASP A 245 10.04 14.27 -14.53
N ILE A 246 10.20 14.16 -13.20
CA ILE A 246 10.46 15.26 -12.28
C ILE A 246 11.91 15.76 -12.46
N ARG A 247 12.06 17.08 -12.60
CA ARG A 247 13.37 17.76 -12.61
C ARG A 247 13.51 18.72 -11.44
N ASP A 248 12.47 19.49 -11.16
CA ASP A 248 12.44 20.48 -10.09
C ASP A 248 11.72 19.96 -8.84
N ILE A 249 12.43 19.89 -7.73
CA ILE A 249 11.89 19.53 -6.41
C ILE A 249 11.81 20.72 -5.46
N SER A 250 12.01 21.96 -5.96
CA SER A 250 11.92 23.19 -5.15
C SER A 250 10.58 23.33 -4.40
N PRO A 251 9.42 22.83 -4.92
CA PRO A 251 8.17 22.86 -4.18
C PRO A 251 8.19 22.09 -2.85
N LEU A 252 9.14 21.16 -2.67
CA LEU A 252 9.25 20.37 -1.43
C LEU A 252 9.94 21.14 -0.30
N LYS A 253 10.41 22.39 -0.54
CA LYS A 253 11.18 23.18 0.41
C LYS A 253 10.55 23.26 1.80
N ASN A 254 9.26 23.54 1.90
CA ASN A 254 8.55 23.78 3.15
C ASN A 254 7.86 22.53 3.73
N LEU A 255 8.09 21.35 3.15
CA LEU A 255 7.53 20.09 3.64
C LEU A 255 8.46 19.50 4.72
N ASP A 256 8.44 20.13 5.90
CA ASP A 256 9.39 19.82 6.98
C ASP A 256 9.07 18.51 7.72
N SER A 257 7.86 17.98 7.52
CA SER A 257 7.44 16.69 8.11
C SER A 257 7.89 15.47 7.31
N LEU A 258 8.58 15.64 6.15
CA LEU A 258 8.98 14.52 5.32
C LEU A 258 9.92 13.55 6.07
N GLU A 259 9.54 12.28 6.04
CA GLU A 259 10.23 11.15 6.65
C GLU A 259 10.81 10.20 5.60
N GLU A 260 10.03 9.89 4.55
CA GLU A 260 10.44 9.06 3.44
C GLU A 260 10.21 9.79 2.11
N LEU A 261 11.25 9.87 1.30
CA LEU A 261 11.22 10.50 -0.01
C LEU A 261 11.88 9.59 -1.05
N LEU A 262 11.06 9.03 -1.93
CA LEU A 262 11.52 8.18 -3.01
C LEU A 262 11.33 8.91 -4.34
N LEU A 263 12.44 9.12 -5.04
CA LEU A 263 12.52 9.90 -6.28
C LEU A 263 13.36 9.18 -7.35
N TYR A 264 13.58 7.87 -7.20
CA TYR A 264 14.43 7.16 -8.14
C TYR A 264 13.85 7.19 -9.56
N LYS A 265 14.76 7.16 -10.55
CA LYS A 265 14.38 7.19 -11.96
C LYS A 265 13.52 8.40 -12.32
N ASN A 266 14.07 9.57 -12.09
CA ASN A 266 13.58 10.89 -12.48
C ASN A 266 14.70 11.66 -13.21
N ASN A 267 14.55 12.97 -13.37
CA ASN A 267 15.53 13.86 -14.05
C ASN A 267 16.13 14.90 -13.09
N ILE A 268 16.27 14.56 -11.81
CA ILE A 268 16.68 15.49 -10.75
C ILE A 268 18.20 15.76 -10.86
N GLU A 269 18.56 17.04 -10.80
CA GLU A 269 19.95 17.51 -10.80
C GLU A 269 20.31 18.25 -9.51
N ASP A 270 19.34 18.91 -8.86
CA ASP A 270 19.51 19.72 -7.65
C ASP A 270 18.62 19.20 -6.51
N ILE A 271 19.25 18.96 -5.35
CA ILE A 271 18.57 18.53 -4.12
C ILE A 271 18.82 19.52 -2.97
N SER A 272 19.24 20.76 -3.26
CA SER A 272 19.55 21.78 -2.25
C SER A 272 18.42 22.04 -1.27
N VAL A 273 17.17 21.90 -1.71
CA VAL A 273 15.95 22.06 -0.90
C VAL A 273 15.78 21.02 0.20
N LEU A 274 16.55 19.92 0.17
CA LEU A 274 16.54 18.88 1.20
C LEU A 274 17.41 19.23 2.40
N ALA A 275 18.21 20.30 2.33
CA ALA A 275 19.01 20.74 3.45
C ALA A 275 18.16 21.01 4.69
N GLY A 276 18.59 20.49 5.85
CA GLY A 276 17.92 20.69 7.12
C GLY A 276 16.61 19.92 7.34
N LYS A 277 16.25 18.97 6.47
CA LYS A 277 15.07 18.10 6.64
C LYS A 277 15.25 17.19 7.85
N LYS A 278 14.71 17.60 8.99
CA LYS A 278 14.94 16.97 10.30
C LYS A 278 14.50 15.52 10.40
N TYR A 279 13.37 15.19 9.78
CA TYR A 279 12.72 13.88 9.95
C TYR A 279 13.03 12.92 8.80
N LEU A 280 13.72 13.39 7.74
CA LEU A 280 14.01 12.58 6.57
C LEU A 280 15.02 11.48 6.92
N TYR A 281 14.54 10.25 7.02
CA TYR A 281 15.38 9.10 7.34
C TYR A 281 15.59 8.16 6.15
N ARG A 282 14.74 8.22 5.12
CA ARG A 282 14.86 7.37 3.92
C ARG A 282 14.80 8.23 2.66
N LEU A 283 15.84 8.12 1.83
CA LEU A 283 15.96 8.89 0.59
C LEU A 283 16.46 8.00 -0.55
N MET A 284 15.67 7.85 -1.62
CA MET A 284 16.06 7.10 -2.82
C MET A 284 16.14 8.05 -4.01
N LEU A 285 17.35 8.26 -4.53
CA LEU A 285 17.68 9.17 -5.62
C LEU A 285 18.34 8.46 -6.81
N ASN A 286 18.41 7.12 -6.75
CA ASN A 286 19.08 6.34 -7.79
C ASN A 286 18.43 6.54 -9.17
N GLU A 287 19.21 6.32 -10.24
CA GLU A 287 18.80 6.56 -11.63
C GLU A 287 18.42 8.03 -11.93
N ASN A 288 18.92 9.02 -11.17
CA ASN A 288 18.89 10.43 -11.52
C ASN A 288 20.26 10.81 -12.10
N LEU A 289 20.46 10.58 -13.40
CA LEU A 289 21.75 10.63 -14.06
C LEU A 289 22.43 12.03 -13.98
N GLY A 290 21.63 13.08 -13.86
CA GLY A 290 22.08 14.47 -13.75
C GLY A 290 22.58 14.89 -12.36
N LEU A 291 22.22 14.13 -11.31
CA LEU A 291 22.58 14.44 -9.92
C LEU A 291 24.07 14.23 -9.69
N LYS A 292 24.77 15.30 -9.26
CA LYS A 292 26.23 15.29 -9.03
C LYS A 292 26.61 15.75 -7.63
N ASP A 293 25.82 16.62 -7.03
CA ASP A 293 26.08 17.25 -5.73
C ASP A 293 25.03 16.76 -4.69
N ILE A 294 25.55 16.26 -3.58
CA ILE A 294 24.76 15.82 -2.42
C ILE A 294 25.13 16.62 -1.15
N SER A 295 25.76 17.79 -1.29
CA SER A 295 26.17 18.62 -0.17
C SER A 295 25.04 19.02 0.77
N ALA A 296 23.81 19.15 0.25
CA ALA A 296 22.60 19.39 1.04
C ALA A 296 22.37 18.32 2.12
N LEU A 297 22.80 17.09 1.88
CA LEU A 297 22.59 15.98 2.82
C LEU A 297 23.43 16.11 4.09
N LYS A 298 24.46 16.97 4.10
CA LYS A 298 25.29 17.23 5.28
C LYS A 298 24.47 17.62 6.53
N THR A 299 23.30 18.21 6.33
CA THR A 299 22.43 18.74 7.40
C THR A 299 21.14 17.91 7.58
N VAL A 300 21.08 16.72 7.00
CA VAL A 300 19.96 15.77 7.16
C VAL A 300 20.33 14.74 8.23
N ASP A 301 20.34 15.18 9.48
CA ASP A 301 20.97 14.48 10.61
C ASP A 301 20.37 13.09 10.90
N HIS A 302 19.10 12.84 10.56
CA HIS A 302 18.41 11.57 10.82
C HIS A 302 18.46 10.61 9.62
N LEU A 303 19.19 10.95 8.55
CA LEU A 303 19.29 10.08 7.39
C LEU A 303 19.84 8.71 7.77
N ALA A 304 19.06 7.68 7.48
CA ALA A 304 19.34 6.30 7.87
C ALA A 304 19.54 5.37 6.67
N SER A 305 18.86 5.66 5.55
CA SER A 305 18.94 4.88 4.32
C SER A 305 19.01 5.80 3.10
N LEU A 306 20.02 5.62 2.27
CA LEU A 306 20.26 6.40 1.05
C LEU A 306 20.60 5.48 -0.12
N ASP A 307 19.96 5.71 -1.27
CA ASP A 307 20.39 5.13 -2.55
C ASP A 307 20.65 6.26 -3.56
N ILE A 308 21.91 6.39 -3.99
CA ILE A 308 22.38 7.31 -5.03
C ILE A 308 23.02 6.54 -6.20
N SER A 309 22.70 5.26 -6.34
CA SER A 309 23.20 4.44 -7.44
C SER A 309 22.79 5.01 -8.80
N ASP A 310 23.61 4.79 -9.81
CA ASP A 310 23.35 5.26 -11.18
C ASP A 310 23.15 6.79 -11.23
N THR A 311 23.99 7.55 -10.48
CA THR A 311 24.05 9.02 -10.50
C THR A 311 25.44 9.51 -10.86
N GLY A 312 25.59 10.84 -11.08
CA GLY A 312 26.87 11.48 -11.36
C GLY A 312 27.69 11.86 -10.11
N VAL A 313 27.28 11.46 -8.92
CA VAL A 313 27.93 11.81 -7.64
C VAL A 313 29.36 11.26 -7.60
N LYS A 314 30.28 12.10 -7.15
CA LYS A 314 31.72 11.78 -7.00
C LYS A 314 32.24 12.04 -5.59
N ASP A 315 31.57 12.87 -4.80
CA ASP A 315 31.94 13.22 -3.43
C ASP A 315 30.91 12.69 -2.44
N ILE A 316 31.36 11.82 -1.52
CA ILE A 316 30.54 11.20 -0.46
C ILE A 316 30.77 11.88 0.90
N THR A 317 31.69 12.83 0.99
CA THR A 317 32.07 13.50 2.26
C THR A 317 30.90 14.21 2.96
N PRO A 318 29.83 14.70 2.26
CA PRO A 318 28.66 15.24 2.94
C PRO A 318 27.98 14.27 3.90
N LEU A 319 28.17 12.97 3.72
CA LEU A 319 27.57 11.93 4.57
C LEU A 319 28.46 11.52 5.76
N ASN A 320 29.67 12.09 5.87
CA ASN A 320 30.54 11.85 7.01
C ASN A 320 29.83 12.30 8.30
N ASN A 321 29.98 11.52 9.37
CA ASN A 321 29.40 11.76 10.70
C ASN A 321 27.87 11.56 10.81
N HIS A 322 27.20 10.97 9.83
CA HIS A 322 25.79 10.58 9.93
C HIS A 322 25.63 9.36 10.84
N LYS A 323 25.36 9.58 12.11
CA LYS A 323 25.32 8.53 13.14
C LYS A 323 24.23 7.48 12.91
N TYR A 324 23.11 7.85 12.27
CA TYR A 324 21.99 6.94 12.04
C TYR A 324 22.07 6.19 10.70
N LEU A 325 23.00 6.57 9.82
CA LEU A 325 23.12 5.99 8.49
C LEU A 325 23.58 4.53 8.56
N TYR A 326 22.73 3.60 8.11
CA TYR A 326 23.02 2.16 8.12
C TYR A 326 23.02 1.53 6.74
N TYR A 327 22.47 2.21 5.73
CA TYR A 327 22.43 1.73 4.36
C TYR A 327 22.79 2.84 3.39
N VAL A 328 23.78 2.60 2.53
CA VAL A 328 24.15 3.50 1.43
C VAL A 328 24.42 2.69 0.18
N ALA A 329 23.66 2.91 -0.87
CA ALA A 329 23.92 2.34 -2.19
C ALA A 329 24.55 3.38 -3.11
N VAL A 330 25.68 3.03 -3.71
CA VAL A 330 26.51 3.92 -4.55
C VAL A 330 26.94 3.26 -5.87
N LYS A 331 26.21 2.25 -6.31
CA LYS A 331 26.52 1.52 -7.54
C LYS A 331 26.57 2.48 -8.74
N ASN A 332 27.54 2.31 -9.64
CA ASN A 332 27.70 3.13 -10.86
C ASN A 332 27.77 4.65 -10.59
N THR A 333 28.21 5.07 -9.40
CA THR A 333 28.59 6.46 -9.15
C THR A 333 30.03 6.72 -9.58
N LYS A 334 30.48 7.97 -9.47
CA LYS A 334 31.88 8.38 -9.75
C LYS A 334 32.74 8.46 -8.48
N ILE A 335 32.25 7.94 -7.35
CA ILE A 335 32.96 7.90 -6.08
C ILE A 335 34.12 6.88 -6.19
N SER A 336 35.32 7.28 -5.78
CA SER A 336 36.47 6.37 -5.80
C SER A 336 36.40 5.33 -4.69
N ASN A 337 36.99 4.13 -4.89
CA ASN A 337 37.09 3.12 -3.83
C ASN A 337 37.82 3.66 -2.60
N SER A 338 38.89 4.45 -2.79
CA SER A 338 39.62 5.09 -1.69
C SER A 338 38.74 6.00 -0.84
N ASP A 339 37.81 6.74 -1.45
CA ASP A 339 36.90 7.62 -0.71
C ASP A 339 35.80 6.83 -0.02
N LEU A 340 35.36 5.72 -0.59
CA LEU A 340 34.43 4.80 0.07
C LEU A 340 35.07 4.13 1.30
N ASP A 341 36.31 3.71 1.21
CA ASP A 341 37.03 3.08 2.33
C ASP A 341 37.24 4.08 3.49
N LYS A 342 37.57 5.35 3.19
CA LYS A 342 37.65 6.44 4.18
C LYS A 342 36.28 6.71 4.81
N PHE A 343 35.24 6.80 4.02
CA PHE A 343 33.88 7.03 4.47
C PHE A 343 33.41 5.92 5.41
N GLU A 344 33.66 4.65 5.05
CA GLU A 344 33.33 3.48 5.88
C GLU A 344 34.03 3.55 7.24
N ALA A 345 35.35 3.86 7.26
CA ALA A 345 36.13 3.98 8.48
C ALA A 345 35.58 5.08 9.40
N ILE A 346 35.23 6.26 8.84
CA ILE A 346 34.69 7.41 9.60
C ILE A 346 33.32 7.00 10.22
N ASN A 347 32.43 6.37 9.44
CA ASN A 347 31.12 5.98 9.94
C ASN A 347 31.18 4.88 11.01
N MET A 348 32.12 3.94 10.89
CA MET A 348 32.37 2.95 11.94
C MET A 348 32.82 3.59 13.25
N ALA A 349 33.70 4.60 13.19
CA ALA A 349 34.15 5.35 14.37
C ALA A 349 32.97 6.09 15.03
N VAL A 350 32.19 6.85 14.25
CA VAL A 350 31.00 7.59 14.71
C VAL A 350 30.00 6.68 15.41
N LYS A 351 29.75 5.48 14.86
CA LYS A 351 28.81 4.51 15.46
C LYS A 351 29.31 3.94 16.76
N LYS A 352 30.61 3.64 16.85
CA LYS A 352 31.23 3.16 18.08
C LYS A 352 31.12 4.20 19.20
N ASP A 353 31.39 5.46 18.89
CA ASP A 353 31.34 6.56 19.86
C ASP A 353 29.90 6.83 20.37
N ASN A 354 28.88 6.48 19.57
CA ASN A 354 27.46 6.67 19.94
C ASN A 354 26.76 5.36 20.37
N ASP A 355 27.49 4.28 20.60
CA ASP A 355 26.97 2.94 21.00
C ASP A 355 25.86 2.40 20.07
N ILE A 356 25.98 2.66 18.75
CA ILE A 356 24.99 2.26 17.76
C ILE A 356 25.28 0.84 17.27
N LYS A 357 24.37 -0.10 17.57
CA LYS A 357 24.52 -1.55 17.27
C LYS A 357 24.41 -1.92 15.79
N LYS A 358 23.84 -1.06 14.93
CA LYS A 358 23.58 -1.39 13.52
C LYS A 358 24.75 -0.95 12.63
N ASN A 359 25.46 -1.91 12.03
CA ASN A 359 26.56 -1.62 11.12
C ASN A 359 26.09 -0.95 9.83
N LEU A 360 26.97 -0.17 9.21
CA LEU A 360 26.73 0.42 7.90
C LEU A 360 26.84 -0.68 6.82
N GLU A 361 25.86 -0.75 5.95
CA GLU A 361 25.88 -1.58 4.74
C GLU A 361 26.13 -0.67 3.53
N ILE A 362 27.23 -0.89 2.82
CA ILE A 362 27.56 -0.15 1.59
C ILE A 362 27.40 -1.08 0.40
N VAL A 363 26.43 -0.78 -0.47
CA VAL A 363 26.14 -1.57 -1.67
C VAL A 363 26.88 -0.97 -2.87
N LYS A 364 27.97 -1.63 -3.27
CA LYS A 364 28.87 -1.20 -4.35
C LYS A 364 28.57 -1.87 -5.71
N THR A 365 27.87 -3.02 -5.74
CA THR A 365 27.72 -3.86 -6.93
C THR A 365 26.30 -4.41 -7.12
N GLU A 366 26.03 -4.97 -8.32
CA GLU A 366 24.74 -5.65 -8.61
C GLU A 366 24.47 -6.91 -7.80
N ALA A 367 25.50 -7.53 -7.21
CA ALA A 367 25.34 -8.74 -6.44
C ALA A 367 24.33 -8.62 -5.27
N ALA A 368 24.23 -7.42 -4.70
CA ALA A 368 23.25 -7.15 -3.64
C ALA A 368 21.79 -7.07 -4.16
N LYS A 369 21.60 -6.74 -5.43
CA LYS A 369 20.29 -6.81 -6.09
C LYS A 369 19.76 -8.26 -6.16
N TYR A 370 20.67 -9.21 -6.38
CA TYR A 370 20.36 -10.66 -6.36
C TYR A 370 19.97 -11.16 -4.96
N PHE A 371 20.53 -10.60 -3.90
CA PHE A 371 20.17 -10.97 -2.54
C PHE A 371 18.75 -10.49 -2.20
N SER A 372 18.38 -9.29 -2.60
CA SER A 372 17.02 -8.74 -2.47
C SER A 372 16.01 -9.51 -3.35
N ILE A 373 16.37 -9.84 -4.59
CA ILE A 373 15.52 -10.63 -5.50
C ILE A 373 15.39 -12.09 -5.01
N LYS A 374 16.45 -12.67 -4.46
CA LYS A 374 16.43 -14.03 -3.88
C LYS A 374 15.50 -14.10 -2.66
N ASN A 375 15.50 -13.06 -1.82
CA ASN A 375 14.57 -12.93 -0.70
C ASN A 375 13.13 -12.72 -1.18
N TYR A 376 12.92 -11.95 -2.26
CA TYR A 376 11.61 -11.76 -2.87
C TYR A 376 11.09 -13.05 -3.54
N ILE A 377 11.95 -13.80 -4.25
CA ILE A 377 11.62 -15.11 -4.84
C ILE A 377 11.40 -16.16 -3.75
N PHE A 378 12.17 -16.13 -2.66
CA PHE A 378 11.98 -17.03 -1.52
C PHE A 378 10.64 -16.75 -0.81
N MET A 379 10.27 -15.49 -0.66
CA MET A 379 8.94 -15.07 -0.15
C MET A 379 7.82 -15.50 -1.10
N LEU A 380 7.98 -15.34 -2.42
CA LEU A 380 7.04 -15.84 -3.43
C LEU A 380 6.93 -17.37 -3.41
N LEU A 381 8.02 -18.09 -3.22
CA LEU A 381 8.03 -19.56 -3.08
C LEU A 381 7.34 -20.01 -1.79
N ILE A 382 7.53 -19.32 -0.67
CA ILE A 382 6.80 -19.59 0.58
C ILE A 382 5.29 -19.37 0.37
N VAL A 383 4.89 -18.29 -0.28
CA VAL A 383 3.49 -18.02 -0.63
C VAL A 383 2.94 -19.12 -1.55
N LEU A 384 3.68 -19.53 -2.59
CA LEU A 384 3.27 -20.61 -3.50
C LEU A 384 3.22 -21.98 -2.83
N ILE A 385 4.14 -22.29 -1.90
CA ILE A 385 4.16 -23.55 -1.14
C ILE A 385 2.99 -23.59 -0.16
N THR A 386 2.67 -22.49 0.52
CA THR A 386 1.50 -22.41 1.39
C THR A 386 0.19 -22.52 0.58
N PHE A 387 0.12 -21.91 -0.61
CA PHE A 387 -1.02 -22.05 -1.52
C PHE A 387 -1.16 -23.48 -2.08
N SER A 388 -0.05 -24.13 -2.47
CA SER A 388 -0.10 -25.52 -2.94
C SER A 388 -0.44 -26.49 -1.81
N GLY A 389 0.00 -26.22 -0.59
CA GLY A 389 -0.37 -26.96 0.62
C GLY A 389 -1.86 -26.85 0.96
N ILE A 390 -2.42 -25.65 0.87
CA ILE A 390 -3.87 -25.40 1.05
C ILE A 390 -4.65 -26.10 -0.07
N ARG A 391 -4.23 -25.98 -1.33
CA ARG A 391 -4.91 -26.62 -2.48
C ARG A 391 -4.81 -28.15 -2.45
N SER A 392 -3.72 -28.73 -1.96
CA SER A 392 -3.56 -30.18 -1.78
C SER A 392 -4.34 -30.71 -0.59
N TYR A 393 -4.46 -29.93 0.49
CA TYR A 393 -5.34 -30.22 1.62
C TYR A 393 -6.82 -30.29 1.19
N TRP A 394 -7.28 -29.31 0.38
CA TRP A 394 -8.65 -29.29 -0.17
C TRP A 394 -8.93 -30.42 -1.15
N ARG A 395 -7.94 -30.91 -1.92
CA ARG A 395 -8.10 -32.06 -2.82
C ARG A 395 -8.09 -33.42 -2.11
N ARG A 396 -7.54 -33.52 -0.91
CA ARG A 396 -7.49 -34.79 -0.15
C ARG A 396 -8.65 -34.97 0.81
N ASN A 397 -9.47 -33.94 1.02
CA ASN A 397 -10.59 -33.97 1.94
C ASN A 397 -11.94 -33.74 1.21
N LYS A 398 -11.96 -33.94 -0.12
CA LYS A 398 -13.14 -34.24 -0.93
C LYS A 398 -13.22 -35.78 -1.03
#